data_cf339be3587928c294d8664a159edcbb
#
_entry.id   cf339be3587928c294d8664a159edcbb
#
_cell.length_a   1.000
_cell.length_b   1.000
_cell.length_c   1.000
_cell.angle_alpha   90.00
_cell.angle_beta   90.00
_cell.angle_gamma   90.00
#
_symmetry.space_group_name_H-M   'P 1'
#
loop_
_entity.id
_entity.type
_entity.pdbx_description
1 polymer ?
#
loop_
_entity_poly.entity_id
_entity_poly.type
_entity_poly.pdbx_seq_one_letter_code
_entity_poly.pdbx_strand_id
1 'polypeptide(L)'
;MAVDDFSRLGALRLSVENMPLTTNADGRRRTPTLLDLRAIFDASRRIELDRETEEDLLYLEGRGTSLGGARPKCSVINRADHLCLGKFASVNDQRDIAKGEVLALTLAQRCGIHAAKAERCTVDGVSASIIERFDRDFLTDRRVPYLSASAFLMRTEDDNPPASYLDLLEALVTQGADWRTTAEELFRRILFNVLINNTDDHSRNTGLLMLSAQTWTLSPAFDINPVPLKRPSSPYASKLYLFGDEPAETITQIINRADYFGLTSHDALKLLAPIVSVLTDWRRVAKSAHIGMTSSDLKAYTLAFEHDRLNEAKNLLSQAGF
;
A
#
# COMPACT_ATOMS: atom_id res chain seq x y z
N MET A 1 -8.57 17.76 -20.72
CA MET A 1 -7.99 17.06 -19.55
C MET A 1 -6.60 16.60 -19.96
N ALA A 2 -5.59 17.19 -19.38
CA ALA A 2 -4.20 16.89 -19.72
C ALA A 2 -3.75 15.69 -18.86
N VAL A 3 -3.61 14.53 -19.45
CA VAL A 3 -3.09 13.33 -18.77
C VAL A 3 -1.68 13.08 -19.28
N ASP A 4 -0.68 13.26 -18.40
CA ASP A 4 0.71 12.97 -18.76
C ASP A 4 0.87 11.47 -19.07
N ASP A 5 1.33 11.15 -20.29
CA ASP A 5 1.55 9.78 -20.69
C ASP A 5 2.65 9.11 -19.87
N PHE A 6 3.70 9.86 -19.50
CA PHE A 6 4.83 9.30 -18.78
C PHE A 6 4.47 8.77 -17.40
N SER A 7 3.70 9.52 -16.63
CA SER A 7 3.32 9.18 -15.25
C SER A 7 2.04 8.35 -15.13
N ARG A 8 1.36 8.04 -16.24
CA ARG A 8 0.12 7.27 -16.24
C ARG A 8 0.32 5.88 -15.64
N LEU A 9 -0.69 5.42 -14.89
CA LEU A 9 -0.69 4.11 -14.24
C LEU A 9 -0.76 2.98 -15.27
N GLY A 10 0.03 1.93 -15.03
CA GLY A 10 0.04 0.72 -15.84
C GLY A 10 0.56 0.93 -17.26
N ALA A 11 0.14 0.08 -18.16
CA ALA A 11 0.60 0.05 -19.55
C ALA A 11 -0.36 0.69 -20.55
N LEU A 12 -1.54 1.13 -20.14
CA LEU A 12 -2.49 1.78 -21.06
C LEU A 12 -1.96 3.14 -21.52
N ARG A 13 -1.99 3.34 -22.83
CA ARG A 13 -1.63 4.60 -23.48
C ARG A 13 -2.79 5.09 -24.35
N LEU A 14 -3.03 6.37 -24.31
CA LEU A 14 -3.98 7.02 -25.20
C LEU A 14 -3.23 7.64 -26.36
N SER A 15 -3.76 7.52 -27.56
CA SER A 15 -3.18 8.13 -28.75
C SER A 15 -4.27 8.72 -29.64
N VAL A 16 -3.89 9.75 -30.41
CA VAL A 16 -4.67 10.29 -31.52
C VAL A 16 -3.80 10.17 -32.75
N GLU A 17 -4.32 9.59 -33.82
CA GLU A 17 -3.58 9.38 -35.10
C GLU A 17 -2.22 8.72 -34.89
N ASN A 18 -2.16 7.67 -34.00
CA ASN A 18 -0.95 6.95 -33.59
C ASN A 18 0.11 7.79 -32.83
N MET A 19 -0.18 9.01 -32.48
CA MET A 19 0.66 9.82 -31.61
C MET A 19 0.16 9.73 -30.15
N PRO A 20 1.03 9.42 -29.16
CA PRO A 20 0.63 9.40 -27.77
C PRO A 20 0.07 10.76 -27.35
N LEU A 21 -1.07 10.77 -26.67
CA LEU A 21 -1.59 11.95 -26.01
C LEU A 21 -0.66 12.31 -24.85
N THR A 22 0.20 13.30 -25.08
CA THR A 22 1.05 13.88 -24.04
C THR A 22 0.50 15.24 -23.65
N THR A 23 0.65 15.62 -22.40
CA THR A 23 0.29 16.96 -21.92
C THR A 23 1.27 18.05 -22.39
N ASN A 24 2.35 17.62 -23.07
CA ASN A 24 3.47 18.49 -23.38
C ASN A 24 3.55 18.71 -24.88
N ALA A 25 2.95 19.80 -25.34
CA ALA A 25 3.15 20.29 -26.71
C ALA A 25 4.65 20.62 -27.01
N ASP A 26 5.45 20.85 -25.96
CA ASP A 26 6.87 21.18 -26.03
C ASP A 26 7.81 19.96 -25.83
N GLY A 27 7.24 18.75 -25.65
CA GLY A 27 8.00 17.51 -25.44
C GLY A 27 8.79 17.43 -24.12
N ARG A 28 8.62 18.41 -23.20
CA ARG A 28 9.34 18.43 -21.93
C ARG A 28 8.66 17.56 -20.89
N ARG A 29 9.47 16.79 -20.14
CA ARG A 29 9.00 15.98 -19.00
C ARG A 29 8.50 16.92 -17.90
N ARG A 30 7.23 16.79 -17.49
CA ARG A 30 6.64 17.57 -16.38
C ARG A 30 6.66 16.82 -15.05
N THR A 31 7.05 15.56 -15.02
CA THR A 31 7.15 14.81 -13.77
C THR A 31 8.22 15.46 -12.90
N PRO A 32 7.85 15.92 -11.70
CA PRO A 32 8.77 16.61 -10.80
C PRO A 32 9.85 15.67 -10.26
N THR A 33 10.92 16.27 -9.76
CA THR A 33 11.98 15.61 -9.00
C THR A 33 11.75 15.77 -7.49
N LEU A 34 12.59 15.15 -6.67
CA LEU A 34 12.53 15.32 -5.22
C LEU A 34 12.73 16.78 -4.78
N LEU A 35 13.38 17.62 -5.60
CA LEU A 35 13.59 19.04 -5.29
C LEU A 35 12.29 19.86 -5.40
N ASP A 36 11.36 19.41 -6.21
CA ASP A 36 10.08 20.09 -6.42
C ASP A 36 9.04 19.78 -5.32
N LEU A 37 9.32 18.79 -4.45
CA LEU A 37 8.35 18.28 -3.46
C LEU A 37 7.83 19.38 -2.53
N ARG A 38 8.66 20.35 -2.14
CA ARG A 38 8.24 21.43 -1.26
C ARG A 38 7.18 22.30 -1.92
N ALA A 39 7.41 22.72 -3.16
CA ALA A 39 6.47 23.57 -3.88
C ALA A 39 5.13 22.85 -4.15
N ILE A 40 5.19 21.54 -4.48
CA ILE A 40 3.99 20.70 -4.68
C ILE A 40 3.21 20.58 -3.37
N PHE A 41 3.91 20.34 -2.25
CA PHE A 41 3.28 20.25 -0.93
C PHE A 41 2.58 21.56 -0.56
N ASP A 42 3.26 22.70 -0.70
CA ASP A 42 2.70 23.99 -0.34
C ASP A 42 1.47 24.34 -1.20
N ALA A 43 1.50 24.07 -2.50
CA ALA A 43 0.37 24.25 -3.39
C ALA A 43 -0.80 23.30 -3.03
N SER A 44 -0.52 22.01 -2.80
CA SER A 44 -1.53 21.02 -2.38
C SER A 44 -2.17 21.41 -1.04
N ARG A 45 -1.38 21.89 -0.08
CA ARG A 45 -1.86 22.35 1.22
C ARG A 45 -2.77 23.58 1.12
N ARG A 46 -2.47 24.50 0.20
CA ARG A 46 -3.37 25.64 -0.02
C ARG A 46 -4.73 25.20 -0.55
N ILE A 47 -4.76 24.20 -1.43
CA ILE A 47 -6.03 23.61 -1.90
C ILE A 47 -6.80 22.97 -0.73
N GLU A 48 -6.14 22.17 0.13
CA GLU A 48 -6.81 21.56 1.29
C GLU A 48 -7.40 22.59 2.28
N LEU A 49 -6.90 23.82 2.25
CA LEU A 49 -7.33 24.92 3.11
C LEU A 49 -8.28 25.92 2.41
N ASP A 50 -8.71 25.67 1.18
CA ASP A 50 -9.49 26.57 0.33
C ASP A 50 -8.80 27.96 0.20
N ARG A 51 -7.47 27.96 -0.03
CA ARG A 51 -6.62 29.16 -0.14
C ARG A 51 -5.73 29.13 -1.37
N GLU A 52 -6.05 28.27 -2.32
CA GLU A 52 -5.30 28.14 -3.56
C GLU A 52 -5.36 29.40 -4.40
N THR A 53 -4.30 29.61 -5.16
CA THR A 53 -4.21 30.64 -6.19
C THR A 53 -4.31 30.01 -7.57
N GLU A 54 -4.58 30.81 -8.60
CA GLU A 54 -4.54 30.34 -9.99
C GLU A 54 -3.14 29.78 -10.34
N GLU A 55 -2.07 30.35 -9.81
CA GLU A 55 -0.70 29.86 -9.97
C GLU A 55 -0.52 28.45 -9.37
N ASP A 56 -1.14 28.16 -8.21
CA ASP A 56 -1.09 26.85 -7.58
C ASP A 56 -1.77 25.78 -8.45
N LEU A 57 -2.94 26.12 -8.98
CA LEU A 57 -3.68 25.22 -9.86
C LEU A 57 -2.90 24.94 -11.15
N LEU A 58 -2.36 25.97 -11.78
CA LEU A 58 -1.50 25.85 -12.97
C LEU A 58 -0.21 25.08 -12.67
N TYR A 59 0.39 25.30 -11.49
CA TYR A 59 1.60 24.58 -11.07
C TYR A 59 1.34 23.08 -10.87
N LEU A 60 0.20 22.70 -10.31
CA LEU A 60 -0.17 21.31 -10.08
C LEU A 60 -0.74 20.64 -11.33
N GLU A 61 -1.16 21.42 -12.34
CA GLU A 61 -1.63 20.86 -13.60
C GLU A 61 -0.52 20.03 -14.27
N GLY A 62 -0.81 18.74 -14.49
CA GLY A 62 0.13 17.78 -15.07
C GLY A 62 1.25 17.30 -14.12
N ARG A 63 1.35 17.84 -12.89
CA ARG A 63 2.26 17.35 -11.83
C ARG A 63 1.55 16.48 -10.79
N GLY A 64 0.25 16.69 -10.62
CA GLY A 64 -0.59 15.77 -9.86
C GLY A 64 -0.57 14.39 -10.47
N THR A 65 -0.99 13.38 -9.72
CA THR A 65 -1.04 12.00 -10.21
C THR A 65 -2.44 11.63 -10.68
N SER A 66 -2.51 10.79 -11.70
CA SER A 66 -3.73 10.06 -12.08
C SER A 66 -4.05 8.91 -11.10
N LEU A 67 -3.20 8.69 -10.10
CA LEU A 67 -3.35 7.66 -9.08
C LEU A 67 -4.38 8.13 -8.06
N GLY A 68 -5.54 7.52 -8.00
CA GLY A 68 -6.66 7.86 -7.12
C GLY A 68 -6.32 7.95 -5.63
N GLY A 69 -7.31 8.34 -4.82
CA GLY A 69 -7.22 8.46 -3.35
C GLY A 69 -7.21 9.91 -2.86
N ALA A 70 -7.70 10.11 -1.61
CA ALA A 70 -8.00 11.44 -1.06
C ALA A 70 -6.79 12.25 -0.59
N ARG A 71 -5.63 11.61 -0.33
CA ARG A 71 -4.43 12.31 0.18
C ARG A 71 -3.65 13.00 -0.92
N PRO A 72 -3.02 14.16 -0.63
CA PRO A 72 -2.12 14.83 -1.56
C PRO A 72 -0.98 13.90 -2.00
N LYS A 73 -0.83 13.73 -3.30
CA LYS A 73 0.20 12.87 -3.89
C LYS A 73 0.61 13.36 -5.26
N CYS A 74 1.83 13.03 -5.66
CA CYS A 74 2.34 13.33 -7.00
C CYS A 74 3.20 12.18 -7.52
N SER A 75 3.33 12.09 -8.83
CA SER A 75 4.41 11.32 -9.44
C SER A 75 5.72 12.09 -9.29
N VAL A 76 6.81 11.41 -8.95
CA VAL A 76 8.12 12.03 -8.73
C VAL A 76 9.22 11.11 -9.22
N ILE A 77 10.34 11.68 -9.67
CA ILE A 77 11.54 10.93 -10.01
C ILE A 77 12.50 10.97 -8.81
N ASN A 78 12.93 9.79 -8.36
CA ASN A 78 13.90 9.67 -7.28
C ASN A 78 15.35 9.86 -7.77
N ARG A 79 16.33 9.75 -6.85
CA ARG A 79 17.75 9.93 -7.17
C ARG A 79 18.34 8.86 -8.10
N ALA A 80 17.67 7.71 -8.23
CA ALA A 80 18.05 6.62 -9.13
C ALA A 80 17.36 6.72 -10.50
N ASP A 81 16.72 7.85 -10.81
CA ASP A 81 15.90 8.09 -12.01
C ASP A 81 14.69 7.16 -12.13
N HIS A 82 14.24 6.59 -11.01
CA HIS A 82 13.04 5.77 -10.98
C HIS A 82 11.79 6.61 -10.76
N LEU A 83 10.72 6.27 -11.48
CA LEU A 83 9.39 6.85 -11.26
C LEU A 83 8.82 6.35 -9.94
N CYS A 84 8.45 7.27 -9.08
CA CYS A 84 7.91 7.03 -7.75
C CYS A 84 6.58 7.75 -7.55
N LEU A 85 5.87 7.36 -6.51
CA LEU A 85 4.74 8.07 -5.94
C LEU A 85 5.20 8.78 -4.66
N GLY A 86 5.12 10.10 -4.65
CA GLY A 86 5.31 10.91 -3.44
C GLY A 86 3.96 11.17 -2.78
N LYS A 87 3.82 10.81 -1.50
CA LYS A 87 2.63 11.10 -0.69
C LYS A 87 3.01 12.04 0.45
N PHE A 88 2.16 13.01 0.72
CA PHE A 88 2.37 14.03 1.75
C PHE A 88 1.36 13.88 2.89
N ALA A 89 1.72 14.46 4.04
CA ALA A 89 0.78 14.62 5.12
C ALA A 89 -0.35 15.58 4.72
N SER A 90 -1.58 15.25 5.07
CA SER A 90 -2.73 16.16 5.02
C SER A 90 -2.71 17.12 6.21
N VAL A 91 -3.36 18.27 6.08
CA VAL A 91 -3.54 19.24 7.18
C VAL A 91 -4.27 18.66 8.38
N ASN A 92 -5.05 17.60 8.18
CA ASN A 92 -5.85 16.94 9.21
C ASN A 92 -5.11 15.79 9.91
N ASP A 93 -3.88 15.48 9.52
CA ASP A 93 -3.14 14.37 10.10
C ASP A 93 -2.64 14.69 11.51
N GLN A 94 -3.03 13.85 12.47
CA GLN A 94 -2.61 13.96 13.89
C GLN A 94 -1.25 13.27 14.17
N ARG A 95 -0.67 12.62 13.16
CA ARG A 95 0.58 11.87 13.23
C ARG A 95 1.30 11.90 11.89
N ASP A 96 2.61 11.62 11.89
CA ASP A 96 3.38 11.53 10.64
C ASP A 96 3.01 10.25 9.87
N ILE A 97 2.05 10.36 8.95
CA ILE A 97 1.57 9.24 8.13
C ILE A 97 2.65 8.75 7.17
N ALA A 98 3.49 9.65 6.65
CA ALA A 98 4.58 9.26 5.75
C ALA A 98 5.55 8.29 6.45
N LYS A 99 5.95 8.59 7.69
CA LYS A 99 6.76 7.66 8.50
C LYS A 99 6.00 6.36 8.81
N GLY A 100 4.70 6.44 9.08
CA GLY A 100 3.85 5.28 9.35
C GLY A 100 3.80 4.31 8.16
N GLU A 101 3.61 4.82 6.95
CA GLU A 101 3.58 4.03 5.72
C GLU A 101 4.95 3.40 5.40
N VAL A 102 6.04 4.19 5.48
CA VAL A 102 7.40 3.66 5.28
C VAL A 102 7.75 2.58 6.30
N LEU A 103 7.35 2.76 7.58
CA LEU A 103 7.49 1.73 8.60
C LEU A 103 6.72 0.47 8.25
N ALA A 104 5.44 0.59 7.88
CA ALA A 104 4.60 -0.57 7.56
C ALA A 104 5.16 -1.36 6.37
N LEU A 105 5.54 -0.70 5.28
CA LEU A 105 6.13 -1.35 4.11
C LEU A 105 7.48 -2.01 4.43
N THR A 106 8.32 -1.36 5.27
CA THR A 106 9.59 -1.96 5.74
C THR A 106 9.35 -3.19 6.61
N LEU A 107 8.37 -3.15 7.51
CA LEU A 107 8.00 -4.30 8.34
C LEU A 107 7.41 -5.43 7.51
N ALA A 108 6.55 -5.12 6.53
CA ALA A 108 5.97 -6.09 5.61
C ALA A 108 7.06 -6.87 4.85
N GLN A 109 8.06 -6.17 4.29
CA GLN A 109 9.20 -6.82 3.63
C GLN A 109 9.97 -7.73 4.57
N ARG A 110 10.19 -7.33 5.83
CA ARG A 110 10.86 -8.17 6.84
C ARG A 110 10.05 -9.38 7.25
N CYS A 111 8.72 -9.31 7.13
CA CYS A 111 7.80 -10.44 7.34
C CYS A 111 7.74 -11.41 6.13
N GLY A 112 8.51 -11.16 5.08
CA GLY A 112 8.49 -11.97 3.86
C GLY A 112 7.32 -11.65 2.92
N ILE A 113 6.64 -10.54 3.12
CA ILE A 113 5.62 -10.03 2.19
C ILE A 113 6.31 -9.30 1.04
N HIS A 114 5.91 -9.59 -0.18
CA HIS A 114 6.34 -8.82 -1.34
C HIS A 114 5.69 -7.43 -1.30
N ALA A 115 6.38 -6.45 -0.72
CA ALA A 115 5.88 -5.09 -0.55
C ALA A 115 6.70 -4.06 -1.36
N ALA A 116 6.05 -2.95 -1.73
CA ALA A 116 6.68 -1.87 -2.47
C ALA A 116 7.86 -1.27 -1.70
N LYS A 117 8.90 -0.88 -2.42
CA LYS A 117 10.03 -0.16 -1.83
C LYS A 117 9.59 1.26 -1.51
N ALA A 118 9.85 1.68 -0.29
CA ALA A 118 9.50 3.00 0.19
C ALA A 118 10.66 3.62 0.96
N GLU A 119 10.86 4.92 0.78
CA GLU A 119 11.82 5.71 1.55
C GLU A 119 11.15 6.97 2.09
N ARG A 120 11.63 7.45 3.22
CA ARG A 120 11.22 8.76 3.73
C ARG A 120 12.08 9.84 3.11
N CYS A 121 11.44 10.85 2.54
CA CYS A 121 12.09 12.07 2.12
C CYS A 121 11.65 13.23 3.03
N THR A 122 12.58 14.10 3.39
CA THR A 122 12.28 15.33 4.12
C THR A 122 12.86 16.51 3.34
N VAL A 123 12.00 17.43 2.95
CA VAL A 123 12.39 18.65 2.24
C VAL A 123 11.85 19.84 3.04
N ASP A 124 12.73 20.71 3.52
CA ASP A 124 12.38 21.90 4.31
C ASP A 124 11.41 21.62 5.47
N GLY A 125 11.65 20.51 6.18
CA GLY A 125 10.83 20.10 7.32
C GLY A 125 9.53 19.36 6.96
N VAL A 126 9.19 19.19 5.68
CA VAL A 126 8.06 18.41 5.21
C VAL A 126 8.47 16.96 5.03
N SER A 127 7.73 16.04 5.67
CA SER A 127 7.92 14.60 5.52
C SER A 127 7.03 14.08 4.38
N ALA A 128 7.62 13.26 3.50
CA ALA A 128 6.92 12.56 2.44
C ALA A 128 7.35 11.10 2.38
N SER A 129 6.45 10.18 2.07
CA SER A 129 6.78 8.83 1.66
C SER A 129 6.97 8.79 0.14
N ILE A 130 8.12 8.27 -0.29
CA ILE A 130 8.48 8.09 -1.69
C ILE A 130 8.44 6.60 -1.97
N ILE A 131 7.45 6.17 -2.74
CA ILE A 131 7.17 4.76 -3.03
C ILE A 131 7.53 4.48 -4.47
N GLU A 132 8.46 3.55 -4.70
CA GLU A 132 8.88 3.15 -6.03
C GLU A 132 7.72 2.49 -6.79
N ARG A 133 7.49 2.92 -8.04
CA ARG A 133 6.43 2.39 -8.89
C ARG A 133 6.82 1.02 -9.40
N PHE A 134 5.99 0.03 -9.16
CA PHE A 134 6.17 -1.36 -9.58
C PHE A 134 5.51 -1.70 -10.93
N ASP A 135 4.79 -0.74 -11.52
CA ASP A 135 4.25 -0.85 -12.88
C ASP A 135 5.22 -0.30 -13.94
N ARG A 136 6.50 -0.20 -13.58
CA ARG A 136 7.63 0.14 -14.45
C ARG A 136 8.75 -0.88 -14.26
N ASP A 137 9.27 -1.36 -15.36
CA ASP A 137 10.54 -2.09 -15.40
C ASP A 137 11.66 -1.09 -15.70
N PHE A 138 12.39 -0.70 -14.66
CA PHE A 138 13.43 0.32 -14.76
C PHE A 138 14.68 -0.15 -15.55
N LEU A 139 14.84 -1.45 -15.79
CA LEU A 139 15.93 -1.98 -16.59
C LEU A 139 15.63 -1.89 -18.10
N THR A 140 14.37 -2.03 -18.48
CA THR A 140 13.95 -2.08 -19.88
C THR A 140 13.08 -0.89 -20.31
N ASP A 141 12.78 0.04 -19.39
CA ASP A 141 11.83 1.16 -19.54
C ASP A 141 10.43 0.70 -20.01
N ARG A 142 10.08 -0.56 -19.70
CA ARG A 142 8.79 -1.13 -20.08
C ARG A 142 7.73 -0.83 -19.02
N ARG A 143 6.52 -0.63 -19.50
CA ARG A 143 5.34 -0.51 -18.64
C ARG A 143 4.74 -1.88 -18.41
N VAL A 144 4.30 -2.13 -17.18
CA VAL A 144 3.64 -3.36 -16.78
C VAL A 144 2.14 -3.08 -16.66
N PRO A 145 1.26 -3.86 -17.31
CA PRO A 145 -0.18 -3.74 -17.12
C PRO A 145 -0.54 -3.92 -15.64
N TYR A 146 -1.41 -3.05 -15.15
CA TYR A 146 -1.85 -3.00 -13.77
C TYR A 146 -3.38 -2.93 -13.70
N LEU A 147 -3.96 -3.67 -12.76
CA LEU A 147 -5.35 -3.53 -12.33
C LEU A 147 -5.41 -3.53 -10.80
N SER A 148 -6.39 -2.86 -10.22
CA SER A 148 -6.76 -3.11 -8.83
C SER A 148 -7.57 -4.39 -8.72
N ALA A 149 -7.59 -5.03 -7.54
CA ALA A 149 -8.44 -6.19 -7.31
C ALA A 149 -9.92 -5.85 -7.53
N SER A 150 -10.36 -4.65 -7.18
CA SER A 150 -11.70 -4.15 -7.47
C SER A 150 -12.03 -4.18 -8.97
N ALA A 151 -11.12 -3.68 -9.83
CA ALA A 151 -11.31 -3.69 -11.27
C ALA A 151 -11.21 -5.10 -11.86
N PHE A 152 -10.34 -5.95 -11.31
CA PHE A 152 -10.12 -7.31 -11.75
C PHE A 152 -11.33 -8.22 -11.43
N LEU A 153 -11.88 -8.09 -10.23
CA LEU A 153 -13.08 -8.82 -9.79
C LEU A 153 -14.38 -8.19 -10.31
N MET A 154 -14.33 -6.96 -10.84
CA MET A 154 -15.49 -6.13 -11.14
C MET A 154 -16.45 -5.99 -9.94
N ARG A 155 -15.86 -5.93 -8.73
CA ARG A 155 -16.56 -5.83 -7.43
C ARG A 155 -15.81 -4.93 -6.48
N THR A 156 -16.55 -4.34 -5.56
CA THR A 156 -16.07 -3.42 -4.53
C THR A 156 -16.48 -3.90 -3.14
N GLU A 157 -16.03 -3.21 -2.14
CA GLU A 157 -16.47 -3.38 -0.75
C GLU A 157 -17.94 -2.94 -0.51
N ASP A 158 -18.52 -2.19 -1.43
CA ASP A 158 -19.92 -1.70 -1.35
C ASP A 158 -20.91 -2.67 -2.01
N ASP A 159 -20.41 -3.73 -2.69
CA ASP A 159 -21.24 -4.75 -3.31
C ASP A 159 -21.80 -5.74 -2.26
N ASN A 160 -22.85 -6.47 -2.64
CA ASN A 160 -23.42 -7.52 -1.79
C ASN A 160 -23.50 -8.85 -2.55
N PRO A 161 -22.68 -9.87 -2.16
CA PRO A 161 -21.64 -9.83 -1.12
C PRO A 161 -20.43 -8.96 -1.52
N PRO A 162 -19.69 -8.40 -0.55
CA PRO A 162 -18.50 -7.63 -0.82
C PRO A 162 -17.38 -8.50 -1.40
N ALA A 163 -16.39 -7.89 -2.06
CA ALA A 163 -15.22 -8.61 -2.53
C ALA A 163 -14.41 -9.17 -1.34
N SER A 164 -13.89 -10.39 -1.49
CA SER A 164 -13.08 -11.04 -0.47
C SER A 164 -11.69 -11.45 -0.98
N TYR A 165 -10.79 -11.77 -0.06
CA TYR A 165 -9.48 -12.31 -0.39
C TYR A 165 -9.57 -13.69 -1.07
N LEU A 166 -10.59 -14.48 -0.73
CA LEU A 166 -10.81 -15.78 -1.37
C LEU A 166 -11.26 -15.61 -2.82
N ASP A 167 -12.20 -14.69 -3.10
CA ASP A 167 -12.58 -14.36 -4.48
C ASP A 167 -11.36 -13.96 -5.31
N LEU A 168 -10.45 -13.18 -4.71
CA LEU A 168 -9.24 -12.74 -5.39
C LEU A 168 -8.28 -13.90 -5.67
N LEU A 169 -8.10 -14.82 -4.71
CA LEU A 169 -7.28 -16.02 -4.88
C LEU A 169 -7.82 -16.87 -6.04
N GLU A 170 -9.10 -17.18 -6.03
CA GLU A 170 -9.75 -18.00 -7.06
C GLU A 170 -9.66 -17.38 -8.46
N ALA A 171 -9.88 -16.07 -8.54
CA ALA A 171 -9.79 -15.34 -9.79
C ALA A 171 -8.36 -15.31 -10.35
N LEU A 172 -7.34 -15.12 -9.50
CA LEU A 172 -5.94 -15.14 -9.91
C LEU A 172 -5.50 -16.53 -10.41
N VAL A 173 -5.90 -17.58 -9.71
CA VAL A 173 -5.61 -18.97 -10.10
C VAL A 173 -6.26 -19.31 -11.44
N THR A 174 -7.50 -18.87 -11.65
CA THR A 174 -8.21 -19.02 -12.92
C THR A 174 -7.45 -18.32 -14.07
N GLN A 175 -6.71 -17.25 -13.77
CA GLN A 175 -5.88 -16.51 -14.71
C GLN A 175 -4.41 -16.98 -14.72
N GLY A 176 -4.13 -18.21 -14.26
CA GLY A 176 -2.84 -18.88 -14.39
C GLY A 176 -1.84 -18.61 -13.27
N ALA A 177 -2.25 -17.96 -12.17
CA ALA A 177 -1.40 -17.84 -11.00
C ALA A 177 -1.23 -19.19 -10.27
N ASP A 178 -0.05 -19.40 -9.66
CA ASP A 178 0.17 -20.57 -8.82
C ASP A 178 -0.62 -20.45 -7.52
N TRP A 179 -1.45 -21.44 -7.23
CA TRP A 179 -2.34 -21.45 -6.06
C TRP A 179 -1.54 -21.30 -4.77
N ARG A 180 -0.56 -22.14 -4.54
CA ARG A 180 0.15 -22.22 -3.25
C ARG A 180 0.88 -20.92 -2.93
N THR A 181 1.63 -20.40 -3.89
CA THR A 181 2.37 -19.15 -3.74
C THR A 181 1.44 -17.97 -3.51
N THR A 182 0.34 -17.90 -4.25
CA THR A 182 -0.63 -16.81 -4.15
C THR A 182 -1.38 -16.86 -2.82
N ALA A 183 -1.82 -18.06 -2.39
CA ALA A 183 -2.50 -18.26 -1.13
C ALA A 183 -1.63 -17.89 0.08
N GLU A 184 -0.38 -18.33 0.10
CA GLU A 184 0.57 -17.98 1.18
C GLU A 184 0.85 -16.49 1.25
N GLU A 185 1.01 -15.82 0.10
CA GLU A 185 1.24 -14.38 0.06
C GLU A 185 0.02 -13.60 0.55
N LEU A 186 -1.19 -13.96 0.08
CA LEU A 186 -2.44 -13.33 0.54
C LEU A 186 -2.64 -13.57 2.04
N PHE A 187 -2.41 -14.79 2.52
CA PHE A 187 -2.58 -15.11 3.93
C PHE A 187 -1.60 -14.34 4.83
N ARG A 188 -0.33 -14.16 4.40
CA ARG A 188 0.62 -13.27 5.09
C ARG A 188 0.12 -11.83 5.16
N ARG A 189 -0.43 -11.30 4.05
CA ARG A 189 -0.98 -9.93 4.00
C ARG A 189 -2.16 -9.76 4.95
N ILE A 190 -3.07 -10.74 5.00
CA ILE A 190 -4.19 -10.75 5.94
C ILE A 190 -3.69 -10.68 7.39
N LEU A 191 -2.82 -11.60 7.79
CA LEU A 191 -2.25 -11.64 9.14
C LEU A 191 -1.54 -10.33 9.49
N PHE A 192 -0.75 -9.80 8.56
CA PHE A 192 0.00 -8.56 8.76
C PHE A 192 -0.94 -7.37 8.92
N ASN A 193 -1.93 -7.20 8.04
CA ASN A 193 -2.89 -6.09 8.09
C ASN A 193 -3.68 -6.08 9.41
N VAL A 194 -4.11 -7.25 9.88
CA VAL A 194 -4.80 -7.40 11.17
C VAL A 194 -3.88 -7.04 12.33
N LEU A 195 -2.61 -7.47 12.29
CA LEU A 195 -1.66 -7.27 13.39
C LEU A 195 -1.08 -5.86 13.45
N ILE A 196 -1.11 -5.08 12.38
CA ILE A 196 -0.78 -3.65 12.41
C ILE A 196 -2.01 -2.75 12.45
N ASN A 197 -3.19 -3.35 12.56
CA ASN A 197 -4.48 -2.67 12.54
C ASN A 197 -4.67 -1.76 11.31
N ASN A 198 -4.32 -2.27 10.11
CA ASN A 198 -4.60 -1.57 8.86
C ASN A 198 -6.09 -1.67 8.52
N THR A 199 -6.87 -0.65 8.90
CA THR A 199 -8.34 -0.63 8.72
C THR A 199 -8.76 -0.08 7.36
N ASP A 200 -7.83 0.39 6.54
CA ASP A 200 -8.10 0.88 5.18
C ASP A 200 -7.73 -0.15 4.10
N ASP A 201 -7.76 -1.42 4.48
CA ASP A 201 -7.54 -2.55 3.60
C ASP A 201 -8.80 -2.82 2.78
N HIS A 202 -8.79 -2.46 1.50
CA HIS A 202 -9.89 -2.61 0.56
C HIS A 202 -9.39 -3.06 -0.83
N SER A 203 -10.29 -3.55 -1.67
CA SER A 203 -9.98 -4.13 -2.98
C SER A 203 -9.25 -3.19 -3.96
N ARG A 204 -9.34 -1.87 -3.76
CA ARG A 204 -8.58 -0.89 -4.54
C ARG A 204 -7.12 -0.75 -4.08
N ASN A 205 -6.80 -1.13 -2.83
CA ASN A 205 -5.44 -1.13 -2.27
C ASN A 205 -4.70 -2.46 -2.48
N THR A 206 -5.33 -3.43 -3.14
CA THR A 206 -4.65 -4.63 -3.63
C THR A 206 -4.50 -4.53 -5.14
N GLY A 207 -3.27 -4.60 -5.63
CA GLY A 207 -2.93 -4.48 -7.05
C GLY A 207 -2.53 -5.79 -7.68
N LEU A 208 -2.68 -5.85 -9.00
CA LEU A 208 -2.32 -6.97 -9.84
C LEU A 208 -1.47 -6.49 -11.01
N LEU A 209 -0.47 -7.30 -11.40
CA LEU A 209 0.42 -7.06 -12.51
C LEU A 209 0.35 -8.21 -13.51
N MET A 210 0.37 -7.90 -14.79
CA MET A 210 0.52 -8.89 -15.84
C MET A 210 1.99 -8.95 -16.28
N LEU A 211 2.75 -9.87 -15.67
CA LEU A 211 4.20 -10.01 -15.90
C LEU A 211 4.53 -10.83 -17.15
N SER A 212 3.66 -11.71 -17.56
CA SER A 212 3.77 -12.51 -18.79
C SER A 212 2.46 -12.51 -19.56
N ALA A 213 2.47 -12.97 -20.81
CA ALA A 213 1.26 -13.01 -21.62
C ALA A 213 0.17 -13.81 -20.91
N GLN A 214 -0.92 -13.12 -20.55
CA GLN A 214 -2.15 -13.65 -19.95
C GLN A 214 -2.05 -14.16 -18.50
N THR A 215 -0.92 -13.99 -17.79
CA THR A 215 -0.81 -14.39 -16.38
C THR A 215 -0.80 -13.15 -15.47
N TRP A 216 -1.79 -13.04 -14.60
CA TRP A 216 -1.88 -12.01 -13.59
C TRP A 216 -1.31 -12.52 -12.27
N THR A 217 -0.56 -11.67 -11.58
CA THR A 217 0.02 -11.95 -10.26
C THR A 217 -0.26 -10.80 -9.31
N LEU A 218 -0.14 -11.04 -8.01
CA LEU A 218 -0.19 -9.96 -7.02
C LEU A 218 0.93 -8.94 -7.28
N SER A 219 0.59 -7.66 -7.27
CA SER A 219 1.60 -6.60 -7.21
C SER A 219 2.32 -6.64 -5.86
N PRO A 220 3.47 -5.96 -5.71
CA PRO A 220 3.93 -5.61 -4.38
C PRO A 220 2.80 -4.98 -3.57
N ALA A 221 2.71 -5.32 -2.27
CA ALA A 221 1.75 -4.70 -1.36
C ALA A 221 2.09 -3.21 -1.18
N PHE A 222 1.10 -2.36 -1.16
CA PHE A 222 1.23 -0.90 -1.10
C PHE A 222 0.08 -0.28 -0.31
N ASP A 223 0.20 0.99 0.03
CA ASP A 223 -0.82 1.75 0.76
C ASP A 223 -1.22 1.09 2.08
N ILE A 224 -0.23 0.58 2.80
CA ILE A 224 -0.40 -0.08 4.10
C ILE A 224 -0.15 0.95 5.19
N ASN A 225 -1.18 1.25 5.98
CA ASN A 225 -1.11 2.27 7.02
C ASN A 225 -1.48 1.70 8.40
N PRO A 226 -0.56 1.71 9.38
CA PRO A 226 -0.88 1.28 10.72
C PRO A 226 -1.78 2.32 11.39
N VAL A 227 -2.92 1.87 11.90
CA VAL A 227 -3.92 2.74 12.53
C VAL A 227 -3.96 2.45 14.03
N PRO A 228 -3.60 3.41 14.90
CA PRO A 228 -3.68 3.22 16.34
C PRO A 228 -5.11 2.96 16.80
N LEU A 229 -5.29 1.93 17.61
CA LEU A 229 -6.56 1.63 18.25
C LEU A 229 -6.90 2.68 19.33
N LYS A 230 -8.18 2.83 19.64
CA LYS A 230 -8.62 3.63 20.78
C LYS A 230 -8.30 2.95 22.12
N ARG A 231 -8.37 1.62 22.16
CA ARG A 231 -8.02 0.75 23.30
C ARG A 231 -7.38 -0.55 22.77
N PRO A 232 -6.53 -1.22 23.55
CA PRO A 232 -5.88 -2.48 23.13
C PRO A 232 -6.89 -3.56 22.68
N SER A 233 -8.06 -3.62 23.29
CA SER A 233 -9.14 -4.57 23.02
C SER A 233 -10.14 -4.11 21.95
N SER A 234 -9.90 -3.00 21.25
CA SER A 234 -10.81 -2.55 20.19
C SER A 234 -10.88 -3.58 19.06
N PRO A 235 -12.08 -3.88 18.51
CA PRO A 235 -12.23 -4.83 17.42
C PRO A 235 -11.48 -4.34 16.17
N TYR A 236 -11.10 -5.28 15.33
CA TYR A 236 -10.59 -4.99 13.98
C TYR A 236 -11.76 -4.85 13.02
N ALA A 237 -11.67 -3.89 12.14
CA ALA A 237 -12.62 -3.71 11.07
C ALA A 237 -11.84 -3.51 9.76
N SER A 238 -11.86 -4.51 8.88
CA SER A 238 -11.36 -4.42 7.51
C SER A 238 -12.49 -4.12 6.55
N LYS A 239 -12.17 -3.50 5.43
CA LYS A 239 -13.09 -3.30 4.31
C LYS A 239 -13.02 -4.46 3.31
N LEU A 240 -11.90 -5.20 3.26
CA LEU A 240 -11.75 -6.41 2.47
C LEU A 240 -11.92 -7.63 3.39
N TYR A 241 -12.94 -8.42 3.13
CA TYR A 241 -13.25 -9.59 3.94
C TYR A 241 -12.33 -10.76 3.63
N LEU A 242 -12.21 -11.70 4.57
CA LEU A 242 -11.44 -12.92 4.33
C LEU A 242 -12.13 -13.79 3.28
N PHE A 243 -13.43 -14.00 3.48
CA PHE A 243 -14.29 -14.78 2.60
C PHE A 243 -15.75 -14.43 2.90
N GLY A 244 -16.58 -14.39 1.86
CA GLY A 244 -18.00 -14.03 1.99
C GLY A 244 -18.18 -12.67 2.67
N ASP A 245 -19.13 -12.59 3.58
CA ASP A 245 -19.53 -11.41 4.33
C ASP A 245 -19.10 -11.46 5.82
N GLU A 246 -18.27 -12.43 6.20
CA GLU A 246 -17.79 -12.57 7.57
C GLU A 246 -16.44 -11.92 7.78
N PRO A 247 -16.35 -10.83 8.58
CA PRO A 247 -15.08 -10.25 8.96
C PRO A 247 -14.34 -11.17 9.93
N ALA A 248 -12.99 -11.24 9.82
CA ALA A 248 -12.19 -11.87 10.86
C ALA A 248 -11.82 -10.83 11.93
N GLU A 249 -12.19 -11.10 13.15
CA GLU A 249 -11.94 -10.22 14.28
C GLU A 249 -10.69 -10.61 15.09
N THR A 250 -10.35 -11.91 15.11
CA THR A 250 -9.27 -12.47 15.91
C THR A 250 -8.28 -13.30 15.08
N ILE A 251 -7.06 -13.43 15.57
CA ILE A 251 -6.04 -14.27 14.92
C ILE A 251 -6.45 -15.74 14.93
N THR A 252 -7.06 -16.20 16.01
CA THR A 252 -7.58 -17.58 16.11
C THR A 252 -8.59 -17.90 15.02
N GLN A 253 -9.52 -16.98 14.74
CA GLN A 253 -10.49 -17.15 13.65
C GLN A 253 -9.78 -17.26 12.29
N ILE A 254 -8.77 -16.43 12.03
CA ILE A 254 -8.01 -16.45 10.78
C ILE A 254 -7.29 -17.79 10.64
N ILE A 255 -6.58 -18.24 11.68
CA ILE A 255 -5.86 -19.52 11.65
C ILE A 255 -6.80 -20.71 11.44
N ASN A 256 -7.97 -20.71 12.10
CA ASN A 256 -8.97 -21.79 11.98
C ASN A 256 -9.61 -21.85 10.58
N ARG A 257 -9.44 -20.82 9.75
CA ARG A 257 -9.99 -20.71 8.40
C ARG A 257 -8.92 -20.77 7.31
N ALA A 258 -7.71 -21.17 7.68
CA ALA A 258 -6.60 -21.30 6.74
C ALA A 258 -6.86 -22.34 5.63
N ASP A 259 -7.73 -23.33 5.90
CA ASP A 259 -8.14 -24.36 4.94
C ASP A 259 -8.86 -23.81 3.71
N TYR A 260 -9.58 -22.68 3.82
CA TYR A 260 -10.14 -21.98 2.65
C TYR A 260 -9.05 -21.51 1.66
N PHE A 261 -7.84 -21.29 2.15
CA PHE A 261 -6.66 -20.96 1.35
C PHE A 261 -5.83 -22.19 1.00
N GLY A 262 -6.34 -23.40 1.24
CA GLY A 262 -5.60 -24.65 1.04
C GLY A 262 -4.39 -24.81 1.96
N LEU A 263 -4.39 -24.12 3.11
CA LEU A 263 -3.34 -24.15 4.12
C LEU A 263 -3.78 -24.98 5.33
N THR A 264 -2.88 -25.77 5.90
CA THR A 264 -3.13 -26.36 7.22
C THR A 264 -2.95 -25.32 8.31
N SER A 265 -3.52 -25.54 9.51
CA SER A 265 -3.27 -24.66 10.66
C SER A 265 -1.78 -24.55 10.99
N HIS A 266 -1.00 -25.63 10.77
CA HIS A 266 0.45 -25.59 10.93
C HIS A 266 1.15 -24.69 9.90
N ASP A 267 0.72 -24.74 8.63
CA ASP A 267 1.23 -23.81 7.59
C ASP A 267 0.91 -22.36 7.97
N ALA A 268 -0.31 -22.10 8.42
CA ALA A 268 -0.75 -20.76 8.86
C ALA A 268 0.09 -20.23 10.03
N LEU A 269 0.40 -21.09 11.02
CA LEU A 269 1.28 -20.72 12.13
C LEU A 269 2.74 -20.48 11.69
N LYS A 270 3.25 -21.24 10.70
CA LYS A 270 4.55 -20.97 10.10
C LYS A 270 4.60 -19.61 9.40
N LEU A 271 3.50 -19.17 8.80
CA LEU A 271 3.41 -17.83 8.21
C LEU A 271 3.28 -16.75 9.28
N LEU A 272 2.61 -17.03 10.40
CA LEU A 272 2.41 -16.10 11.51
C LEU A 272 3.70 -15.83 12.30
N ALA A 273 4.54 -16.85 12.53
CA ALA A 273 5.71 -16.75 13.40
C ALA A 273 6.69 -15.62 13.01
N PRO A 274 7.14 -15.48 11.75
CA PRO A 274 8.03 -14.37 11.37
C PRO A 274 7.34 -13.00 11.50
N ILE A 275 6.03 -12.91 11.29
CA ILE A 275 5.29 -11.66 11.44
C ILE A 275 5.31 -11.21 12.90
N VAL A 276 4.98 -12.10 13.83
CA VAL A 276 5.00 -11.80 15.27
C VAL A 276 6.39 -11.42 15.75
N SER A 277 7.42 -12.14 15.29
CA SER A 277 8.82 -11.83 15.61
C SER A 277 9.20 -10.41 15.18
N VAL A 278 8.93 -10.05 13.93
CA VAL A 278 9.22 -8.71 13.37
C VAL A 278 8.42 -7.62 14.07
N LEU A 279 7.12 -7.82 14.29
CA LEU A 279 6.26 -6.83 14.93
C LEU A 279 6.58 -6.64 16.42
N THR A 280 7.09 -7.63 17.11
CA THR A 280 7.55 -7.47 18.50
C THR A 280 8.69 -6.47 18.60
N ASP A 281 9.52 -6.33 17.57
CA ASP A 281 10.68 -5.42 17.52
C ASP A 281 10.42 -4.13 16.70
N TRP A 282 9.17 -3.81 16.43
CA TRP A 282 8.79 -2.68 15.57
C TRP A 282 9.42 -1.34 15.99
N ARG A 283 9.59 -1.09 17.29
CA ARG A 283 10.17 0.16 17.82
C ARG A 283 11.62 0.35 17.39
N ARG A 284 12.41 -0.73 17.32
CA ARG A 284 13.79 -0.68 16.84
C ARG A 284 13.84 -0.33 15.36
N VAL A 285 12.94 -0.94 14.56
CA VAL A 285 12.82 -0.64 13.13
C VAL A 285 12.38 0.82 12.91
N ALA A 286 11.39 1.29 13.67
CA ALA A 286 10.87 2.65 13.58
C ALA A 286 11.93 3.73 13.90
N LYS A 287 12.86 3.45 14.82
CA LYS A 287 13.98 4.36 15.18
C LYS A 287 15.13 4.35 14.18
N SER A 288 15.15 3.41 13.22
CA SER A 288 16.23 3.37 12.22
C SER A 288 16.33 4.68 11.44
N ALA A 289 17.53 5.01 10.94
CA ALA A 289 17.75 6.23 10.15
C ALA A 289 16.86 6.31 8.89
N HIS A 290 16.50 5.15 8.34
CA HIS A 290 15.61 5.04 7.18
C HIS A 290 14.21 5.59 7.46
N ILE A 291 13.67 5.40 8.68
CA ILE A 291 12.32 5.84 9.07
C ILE A 291 12.40 7.09 9.96
N GLY A 292 13.24 7.09 10.98
CA GLY A 292 13.52 8.24 11.82
C GLY A 292 12.34 8.67 12.68
N MET A 293 11.60 7.72 13.28
CA MET A 293 10.54 8.05 14.24
C MET A 293 11.11 8.58 15.54
N THR A 294 10.53 9.68 16.01
CA THR A 294 10.83 10.28 17.33
C THR A 294 10.07 9.54 18.45
N SER A 295 10.37 9.87 19.70
CA SER A 295 9.64 9.33 20.85
C SER A 295 8.15 9.68 20.81
N SER A 296 7.79 10.85 20.27
CA SER A 296 6.39 11.26 20.05
C SER A 296 5.72 10.40 19.00
N ASP A 297 6.40 10.15 17.86
CA ASP A 297 5.87 9.29 16.81
C ASP A 297 5.64 7.87 17.34
N LEU A 298 6.60 7.30 18.07
CA LEU A 298 6.46 5.97 18.68
C LEU A 298 5.26 5.88 19.62
N LYS A 299 5.03 6.92 20.43
CA LYS A 299 3.86 6.99 21.32
C LYS A 299 2.56 7.02 20.51
N ALA A 300 2.52 7.79 19.42
CA ALA A 300 1.34 7.91 18.56
C ALA A 300 0.98 6.59 17.87
N TYR A 301 1.97 5.74 17.56
CA TYR A 301 1.76 4.45 16.88
C TYR A 301 1.69 3.24 17.82
N THR A 302 1.88 3.41 19.14
CA THR A 302 1.91 2.27 20.09
C THR A 302 0.72 1.33 19.93
N LEU A 303 -0.51 1.85 19.91
CA LEU A 303 -1.70 1.01 19.82
C LEU A 303 -2.01 0.47 18.41
N ALA A 304 -1.20 0.79 17.41
CA ALA A 304 -1.27 0.10 16.11
C ALA A 304 -0.53 -1.25 16.14
N PHE A 305 0.44 -1.40 17.05
CA PHE A 305 1.31 -2.58 17.14
C PHE A 305 1.21 -3.32 18.48
N GLU A 306 0.85 -2.65 19.57
CA GLU A 306 0.83 -3.22 20.93
C GLU A 306 -0.61 -3.32 21.43
N HIS A 307 -1.27 -4.44 21.10
CA HIS A 307 -2.69 -4.67 21.37
C HIS A 307 -2.97 -6.18 21.57
N ASP A 308 -4.20 -6.50 21.97
CA ASP A 308 -4.59 -7.85 22.38
C ASP A 308 -4.41 -8.90 21.26
N ARG A 309 -4.63 -8.55 20.00
CA ARG A 309 -4.41 -9.47 18.87
C ARG A 309 -2.95 -9.91 18.70
N LEU A 310 -1.98 -9.00 18.96
CA LEU A 310 -0.57 -9.40 18.96
C LEU A 310 -0.25 -10.34 20.12
N ASN A 311 -0.85 -10.12 21.30
CA ASN A 311 -0.69 -11.02 22.45
C ASN A 311 -1.34 -12.38 22.18
N GLU A 312 -2.53 -12.40 21.57
CA GLU A 312 -3.20 -13.62 21.09
C GLU A 312 -2.30 -14.41 20.14
N ALA A 313 -1.72 -13.75 19.13
CA ALA A 313 -0.80 -14.37 18.17
C ALA A 313 0.43 -15.01 18.86
N LYS A 314 1.03 -14.31 19.84
CA LYS A 314 2.15 -14.85 20.65
C LYS A 314 1.75 -16.09 21.43
N ASN A 315 0.56 -16.07 22.04
CA ASN A 315 0.05 -17.20 22.82
C ASN A 315 -0.20 -18.43 21.92
N LEU A 316 -0.81 -18.23 20.74
CA LEU A 316 -1.03 -19.31 19.77
C LEU A 316 0.28 -19.97 19.33
N LEU A 317 1.29 -19.17 19.01
CA LEU A 317 2.61 -19.68 18.63
C LEU A 317 3.27 -20.45 19.77
N SER A 318 3.26 -19.91 20.99
CA SER A 318 3.82 -20.59 22.17
C SER A 318 3.13 -21.92 22.46
N GLN A 319 1.81 -21.99 22.34
CA GLN A 319 1.04 -23.24 22.53
C GLN A 319 1.34 -24.28 21.45
N ALA A 320 1.67 -23.85 20.25
CA ALA A 320 2.02 -24.71 19.13
C ALA A 320 3.51 -25.08 19.04
N GLY A 321 4.35 -24.57 19.95
CA GLY A 321 5.78 -24.88 20.01
C GLY A 321 6.66 -24.12 19.00
N PHE A 322 6.22 -22.95 18.53
CA PHE A 322 6.98 -22.04 17.67
C PHE A 322 7.78 -21.03 18.48
#